data_a1855819da5faf101727305b6fba7cc5
#
_entry.id   a1855819da5faf101727305b6fba7cc5
#
_cell.length_a   1.000
_cell.length_b   1.000
_cell.length_c   1.000
_cell.angle_alpha   90.00
_cell.angle_beta   90.00
_cell.angle_gamma   90.00
#
_symmetry.space_group_name_H-M   'P 1'
#
loop_
_entity.id
_entity.type
_entity.pdbx_description
1 polymer ?
#
loop_
_entity_poly.entity_id
_entity_poly.type
_entity_poly.pdbx_seq_one_letter_code
_entity_poly.pdbx_strand_id
1 'polypeptide(L)'
;MRKLLPAFLIIFLFGCGGEPPADAGNETETPVQAQQATESPAPELLIDRERLSIYHPVELKPDLSGLSTGQLEMVGLLIDASEIMEDLFWRQSFGDPAPLLASIDDAEVRAFVEINYGPWDRLNGNQPFLAGFDDKPAGAQFYPEDMTREEFEAWSNPDKRNPYSVVRRLESGNLFLVPYSTAFREELMQASKLLREASDLAESEAFAAYLRLRASALMSGDYRESDMAWMDVRDNDIELVYGPIESYEDQLFGTRTAFEAFVLLKDREWSQRLEKYAGLLPALQRGLPVADQYKAEEPGTDADLNAYDAIYYAGDANAGAKTIAINLPNDETVQLEKGTRRLQLKNTMRAKFDHILVPIADLLIDEPQQQHITFDAFFANVMFHEVAHGLGIKFTVDGEQSVREALAEHQSAIEEGKADILGLHMIGQLIEMQEWDGDLYDHHVTFLAGIFRSVRFGASSAHGKANMVAFNWFLEQGAFERNEETGRYSIDFEAFGSAVDSLSNRLLTLQGDGDYAATGAFLEQYAQMPEVLEQDLARAGQAGIPVDIRLIQGKGVAGL
;
A
#
# COMPACT_ATOMS: atom_id res chain seq x y z
N MET A 1 2.26 -67.93 0.69
CA MET A 1 2.90 -68.59 1.86
C MET A 1 3.00 -67.50 2.93
N ARG A 2 2.02 -67.44 3.85
CA ARG A 2 2.03 -67.96 5.24
C ARG A 2 3.31 -67.63 5.99
N LYS A 3 3.26 -66.77 7.06
CA LYS A 3 2.81 -67.05 8.47
C LYS A 3 2.82 -65.69 9.20
N LEU A 4 1.80 -65.10 9.79
CA LEU A 4 1.12 -65.34 11.09
C LEU A 4 2.04 -65.20 12.34
N LEU A 5 1.77 -64.11 13.06
CA LEU A 5 1.56 -63.77 14.50
C LEU A 5 2.15 -64.72 15.57
N PRO A 6 2.35 -64.32 16.86
CA PRO A 6 1.32 -63.74 17.72
C PRO A 6 1.73 -62.66 18.76
N ALA A 7 0.65 -62.12 19.36
CA ALA A 7 0.55 -61.23 20.49
C ALA A 7 0.97 -61.81 21.83
N PHE A 8 1.36 -61.00 22.80
CA PHE A 8 1.27 -61.31 24.23
C PHE A 8 0.72 -60.12 25.03
N LEU A 9 -0.43 -60.41 25.62
CA LEU A 9 -1.17 -59.66 26.62
C LEU A 9 -0.77 -60.16 27.99
N ILE A 10 -0.40 -59.35 28.98
CA ILE A 10 -0.33 -59.70 30.38
C ILE A 10 -1.05 -58.65 31.22
N ILE A 11 -2.17 -59.09 31.80
CA ILE A 11 -2.94 -58.46 32.87
C ILE A 11 -2.42 -58.99 34.18
N PHE A 12 -2.21 -58.20 35.20
CA PHE A 12 -2.25 -58.59 36.59
C PHE A 12 -2.99 -57.60 37.47
N LEU A 13 -4.05 -58.05 38.07
CA LEU A 13 -4.87 -57.47 39.12
C LEU A 13 -4.43 -57.97 40.51
N PHE A 14 -4.95 -57.33 41.54
CA PHE A 14 -5.00 -57.63 43.01
C PHE A 14 -4.03 -56.74 43.83
N GLY A 15 -4.45 -56.19 44.92
CA GLY A 15 -5.70 -56.03 45.64
C GLY A 15 -5.45 -55.55 47.07
N CYS A 16 -6.42 -54.79 47.58
CA CYS A 16 -6.87 -54.68 48.97
C CYS A 16 -5.92 -54.30 50.14
N GLY A 17 -6.21 -53.21 50.80
CA GLY A 17 -6.64 -53.23 52.21
C GLY A 17 -5.72 -52.55 53.23
N GLY A 18 -6.26 -51.57 53.99
CA GLY A 18 -5.74 -51.13 55.27
C GLY A 18 -6.06 -49.68 55.62
N GLU A 19 -7.08 -49.50 56.42
CA GLU A 19 -7.49 -48.25 57.05
C GLU A 19 -6.68 -47.95 58.36
N PRO A 20 -6.90 -46.80 59.05
CA PRO A 20 -5.91 -45.78 59.35
C PRO A 20 -5.45 -45.77 60.84
N PRO A 21 -4.64 -44.82 61.23
CA PRO A 21 -5.09 -44.00 62.38
C PRO A 21 -4.91 -42.50 62.22
N ALA A 22 -5.86 -41.80 62.77
CA ALA A 22 -5.89 -40.34 63.02
C ALA A 22 -4.80 -39.93 63.97
N ASP A 23 -4.20 -38.76 63.78
CA ASP A 23 -4.18 -37.69 64.80
C ASP A 23 -3.81 -36.34 64.21
N ALA A 24 -4.27 -35.33 64.94
CA ALA A 24 -4.37 -33.92 64.63
C ALA A 24 -3.03 -33.18 64.54
N GLY A 25 -2.94 -32.28 63.59
CA GLY A 25 -1.96 -31.22 63.52
C GLY A 25 -2.55 -30.03 62.76
N ASN A 26 -3.06 -29.06 63.48
CA ASN A 26 -3.63 -27.82 63.00
C ASN A 26 -2.49 -26.92 62.54
N GLU A 27 -2.15 -26.92 61.25
CA GLU A 27 -1.31 -25.88 60.64
C GLU A 27 -2.20 -24.89 59.88
N THR A 28 -2.26 -23.69 60.42
CA THR A 28 -2.86 -22.49 59.82
C THR A 28 -2.20 -22.21 58.48
N GLU A 29 -2.95 -22.46 57.39
CA GLU A 29 -2.60 -21.93 56.05
C GLU A 29 -2.59 -20.42 56.09
N THR A 30 -1.41 -19.83 55.99
CA THR A 30 -1.21 -18.45 55.67
C THR A 30 -1.72 -18.20 54.27
N PRO A 31 -2.62 -17.24 54.00
CA PRO A 31 -3.04 -16.94 52.64
C PRO A 31 -1.80 -16.54 51.81
N VAL A 32 -1.51 -17.27 50.74
CA VAL A 32 -0.60 -16.81 49.72
C VAL A 32 -1.17 -15.49 49.19
N GLN A 33 -0.54 -14.40 49.58
CA GLN A 33 -0.79 -13.12 48.94
C GLN A 33 -0.57 -13.30 47.45
N ALA A 34 -1.62 -13.14 46.67
CA ALA A 34 -1.51 -12.94 45.22
C ALA A 34 -0.49 -11.80 45.04
N GLN A 35 0.65 -12.11 44.43
CA GLN A 35 1.56 -11.08 43.93
C GLN A 35 0.73 -10.22 42.99
N GLN A 36 0.44 -8.99 43.42
CA GLN A 36 -0.01 -7.95 42.52
C GLN A 36 1.06 -7.87 41.43
N ALA A 37 0.65 -8.17 40.19
CA ALA A 37 1.44 -7.81 39.04
C ALA A 37 1.78 -6.32 39.18
N THR A 38 3.05 -6.02 39.34
CA THR A 38 3.51 -4.63 39.29
C THR A 38 3.20 -4.15 37.88
N GLU A 39 2.16 -3.32 37.73
CA GLU A 39 1.87 -2.59 36.53
C GLU A 39 3.16 -1.85 36.14
N SER A 40 3.73 -2.21 34.99
CA SER A 40 4.82 -1.43 34.43
C SER A 40 4.29 -0.03 34.14
N PRO A 41 5.00 1.04 34.52
CA PRO A 41 4.53 2.38 34.22
C PRO A 41 4.33 2.54 32.72
N ALA A 42 3.29 3.29 32.33
CA ALA A 42 3.03 3.60 30.93
C ALA A 42 4.30 4.20 30.29
N PRO A 43 4.66 3.78 29.07
CA PRO A 43 5.86 4.29 28.40
C PRO A 43 5.73 5.81 28.16
N GLU A 44 6.82 6.54 28.41
CA GLU A 44 6.89 7.99 28.20
C GLU A 44 6.87 8.30 26.68
N LEU A 45 6.09 9.33 26.29
CA LEU A 45 6.02 9.84 24.93
C LEU A 45 7.27 10.69 24.62
N LEU A 46 7.98 10.37 23.54
CA LEU A 46 9.23 11.05 23.10
C LEU A 46 9.02 12.15 22.07
N ILE A 47 7.81 12.30 21.54
CA ILE A 47 7.42 13.27 20.52
C ILE A 47 6.42 14.29 21.06
N ASP A 48 6.26 15.41 20.37
CA ASP A 48 5.23 16.39 20.69
C ASP A 48 3.84 15.80 20.45
N ARG A 49 2.88 16.09 21.35
CA ARG A 49 1.51 15.55 21.25
C ARG A 49 0.81 15.95 19.95
N GLU A 50 1.15 17.07 19.35
CA GLU A 50 0.63 17.49 18.05
C GLU A 50 0.90 16.45 16.96
N ARG A 51 2.00 15.70 17.08
CA ARG A 51 2.34 14.61 16.16
C ARG A 51 1.34 13.45 16.19
N LEU A 52 0.63 13.24 17.29
CA LEU A 52 -0.39 12.18 17.40
C LEU A 52 -1.62 12.46 16.50
N SER A 53 -1.85 13.72 16.15
CA SER A 53 -3.00 14.16 15.34
C SER A 53 -2.75 14.25 13.83
N ILE A 54 -1.60 13.76 13.34
CA ILE A 54 -1.29 13.82 11.91
C ILE A 54 -2.19 12.95 11.03
N TYR A 55 -2.90 11.99 11.61
CA TYR A 55 -3.83 11.11 10.92
C TYR A 55 -5.28 11.51 11.22
N HIS A 56 -5.98 12.02 10.21
CA HIS A 56 -7.40 12.35 10.36
C HIS A 56 -8.26 11.08 10.42
N PRO A 57 -9.12 10.89 11.44
CA PRO A 57 -10.00 9.72 11.53
C PRO A 57 -11.13 9.81 10.49
N VAL A 58 -11.30 8.75 9.70
CA VAL A 58 -12.33 8.64 8.65
C VAL A 58 -13.10 7.34 8.81
N GLU A 59 -14.43 7.40 8.89
CA GLU A 59 -15.28 6.21 8.87
C GLU A 59 -15.36 5.65 7.44
N LEU A 60 -14.94 4.40 7.26
CA LEU A 60 -14.99 3.71 5.97
C LEU A 60 -16.37 3.08 5.78
N LYS A 61 -17.29 3.86 5.20
CA LYS A 61 -18.70 3.48 4.99
C LYS A 61 -19.02 3.42 3.49
N PRO A 62 -18.70 2.30 2.79
CA PRO A 62 -19.14 2.13 1.41
C PRO A 62 -20.65 1.94 1.34
N ASP A 63 -21.25 2.27 0.20
CA ASP A 63 -22.67 1.99 -0.06
C ASP A 63 -22.88 0.53 -0.48
N LEU A 64 -23.25 -0.31 0.46
CA LEU A 64 -23.52 -1.73 0.23
C LEU A 64 -24.97 -2.03 -0.16
N SER A 65 -25.83 -1.01 -0.34
CA SER A 65 -27.28 -1.19 -0.59
C SER A 65 -27.60 -1.95 -1.88
N GLY A 66 -26.66 -1.98 -2.84
CA GLY A 66 -26.79 -2.72 -4.09
C GLY A 66 -26.47 -4.23 -4.01
N LEU A 67 -25.94 -4.70 -2.87
CA LEU A 67 -25.53 -6.08 -2.69
C LEU A 67 -26.69 -7.00 -2.27
N SER A 68 -26.66 -8.25 -2.75
CA SER A 68 -27.57 -9.30 -2.29
C SER A 68 -27.26 -9.73 -0.84
N THR A 69 -28.21 -10.41 -0.19
CA THR A 69 -27.98 -10.95 1.16
C THR A 69 -26.78 -11.90 1.21
N GLY A 70 -26.59 -12.72 0.17
CA GLY A 70 -25.43 -13.61 0.07
C GLY A 70 -24.11 -12.86 -0.07
N GLN A 71 -24.09 -11.79 -0.86
CA GLN A 71 -22.91 -10.93 -1.00
C GLN A 71 -22.59 -10.20 0.32
N LEU A 72 -23.60 -9.71 1.07
CA LEU A 72 -23.37 -9.10 2.39
C LEU A 72 -22.78 -10.10 3.39
N GLU A 73 -23.28 -11.34 3.42
CA GLU A 73 -22.73 -12.43 4.25
C GLU A 73 -21.28 -12.75 3.83
N MET A 74 -21.00 -12.82 2.53
CA MET A 74 -19.67 -13.02 1.99
C MET A 74 -18.70 -11.90 2.41
N VAL A 75 -19.11 -10.62 2.31
CA VAL A 75 -18.31 -9.47 2.79
C VAL A 75 -17.98 -9.63 4.27
N GLY A 76 -18.94 -10.05 5.09
CA GLY A 76 -18.73 -10.33 6.50
C GLY A 76 -17.64 -11.39 6.75
N LEU A 77 -17.63 -12.48 5.97
CA LEU A 77 -16.60 -13.52 6.04
C LEU A 77 -15.22 -13.01 5.54
N LEU A 78 -15.21 -12.18 4.51
CA LEU A 78 -13.97 -11.61 3.98
C LEU A 78 -13.34 -10.61 4.97
N ILE A 79 -14.15 -9.86 5.73
CA ILE A 79 -13.66 -9.00 6.81
C ILE A 79 -13.05 -9.87 7.92
N ASP A 80 -13.76 -10.95 8.39
CA ASP A 80 -13.20 -11.86 9.40
C ASP A 80 -11.88 -12.49 8.95
N ALA A 81 -11.78 -12.86 7.68
CA ALA A 81 -10.54 -13.37 7.12
C ALA A 81 -9.44 -12.28 7.11
N SER A 82 -9.80 -11.03 6.80
CA SER A 82 -8.85 -9.91 6.75
C SER A 82 -8.33 -9.52 8.13
N GLU A 83 -9.13 -9.66 9.20
CA GLU A 83 -8.68 -9.47 10.59
C GLU A 83 -7.54 -10.45 10.96
N ILE A 84 -7.51 -11.63 10.34
CA ILE A 84 -6.37 -12.57 10.52
C ILE A 84 -5.10 -12.01 9.87
N MET A 85 -5.19 -11.34 8.71
CA MET A 85 -4.02 -10.69 8.09
C MET A 85 -3.51 -9.52 8.95
N GLU A 86 -4.41 -8.80 9.61
CA GLU A 86 -4.10 -7.75 10.59
C GLU A 86 -3.24 -8.31 11.74
N ASP A 87 -3.68 -9.41 12.36
CA ASP A 87 -2.96 -10.07 13.45
C ASP A 87 -1.60 -10.61 13.00
N LEU A 88 -1.53 -11.18 11.80
CA LEU A 88 -0.28 -11.71 11.23
C LEU A 88 0.72 -10.59 10.93
N PHE A 89 0.26 -9.45 10.45
CA PHE A 89 1.13 -8.31 10.19
C PHE A 89 1.70 -7.73 11.49
N TRP A 90 0.92 -7.64 12.57
CA TRP A 90 1.45 -7.29 13.88
C TRP A 90 2.62 -8.19 14.28
N ARG A 91 2.50 -9.50 14.07
CA ARG A 91 3.58 -10.45 14.36
C ARG A 91 4.79 -10.30 13.45
N GLN A 92 4.59 -9.82 12.21
CA GLN A 92 5.68 -9.57 11.27
C GLN A 92 6.39 -8.24 11.53
N SER A 93 5.67 -7.21 11.97
CA SER A 93 6.22 -5.87 12.18
C SER A 93 6.81 -5.67 13.57
N PHE A 94 6.12 -6.15 14.62
CA PHE A 94 6.46 -5.89 16.01
C PHE A 94 6.57 -7.16 16.86
N GLY A 95 5.64 -8.07 16.72
CA GLY A 95 5.49 -9.25 17.55
C GLY A 95 4.10 -9.29 18.19
N ASP A 96 4.00 -9.66 19.48
CA ASP A 96 2.73 -9.63 20.23
C ASP A 96 2.41 -8.19 20.69
N PRO A 97 1.36 -7.54 20.16
CA PRO A 97 1.00 -6.17 20.55
C PRO A 97 0.34 -6.07 21.91
N ALA A 98 -0.22 -7.17 22.44
CA ALA A 98 -1.08 -7.12 23.62
C ALA A 98 -0.42 -6.51 24.87
N PRO A 99 0.84 -6.84 25.22
CA PRO A 99 1.51 -6.21 26.36
C PRO A 99 1.73 -4.71 26.16
N LEU A 100 2.11 -4.28 24.95
CA LEU A 100 2.32 -2.88 24.62
C LEU A 100 1.00 -2.09 24.72
N LEU A 101 -0.03 -2.55 24.05
CA LEU A 101 -1.34 -1.88 24.03
C LEU A 101 -1.98 -1.83 25.43
N ALA A 102 -1.79 -2.87 26.25
CA ALA A 102 -2.27 -2.90 27.64
C ALA A 102 -1.53 -1.91 28.55
N SER A 103 -0.30 -1.52 28.22
CA SER A 103 0.49 -0.56 29.02
C SER A 103 0.14 0.90 28.71
N ILE A 104 -0.69 1.18 27.69
CA ILE A 104 -1.00 2.53 27.22
C ILE A 104 -2.45 2.86 27.57
N ASP A 105 -2.67 3.77 28.53
CA ASP A 105 -4.01 4.25 28.90
C ASP A 105 -4.51 5.39 28.00
N ASP A 106 -3.59 6.18 27.46
CA ASP A 106 -3.90 7.32 26.58
C ASP A 106 -4.40 6.83 25.21
N ALA A 107 -5.66 7.14 24.90
CA ALA A 107 -6.32 6.69 23.68
C ALA A 107 -5.69 7.23 22.39
N GLU A 108 -5.12 8.45 22.41
CA GLU A 108 -4.46 9.05 21.26
C GLU A 108 -3.11 8.36 20.99
N VAL A 109 -2.34 8.11 22.05
CA VAL A 109 -1.08 7.38 21.96
C VAL A 109 -1.34 5.94 21.48
N ARG A 110 -2.37 5.27 22.04
CA ARG A 110 -2.76 3.92 21.61
C ARG A 110 -3.12 3.89 20.11
N ALA A 111 -3.95 4.82 19.64
CA ALA A 111 -4.33 4.92 18.24
C ALA A 111 -3.12 5.18 17.33
N PHE A 112 -2.12 5.92 17.82
CA PHE A 112 -0.88 6.17 17.08
C PHE A 112 0.01 4.93 17.03
N VAL A 113 0.05 4.12 18.10
CA VAL A 113 0.71 2.80 18.11
C VAL A 113 0.02 1.83 17.14
N GLU A 114 -1.30 1.78 17.16
CA GLU A 114 -2.10 0.90 16.30
C GLU A 114 -1.85 1.19 14.82
N ILE A 115 -1.89 2.46 14.39
CA ILE A 115 -1.69 2.79 12.97
C ILE A 115 -0.24 2.57 12.51
N ASN A 116 0.72 2.66 13.42
CA ASN A 116 2.13 2.42 13.14
C ASN A 116 2.56 0.95 13.33
N TYR A 117 1.70 0.09 13.85
CA TYR A 117 1.99 -1.32 14.21
C TYR A 117 3.26 -1.45 15.06
N GLY A 118 3.35 -0.60 16.09
CA GLY A 118 4.47 -0.57 17.00
C GLY A 118 4.83 0.84 17.47
N PRO A 119 5.93 0.99 18.23
CA PRO A 119 6.34 2.25 18.83
C PRO A 119 7.16 3.15 17.89
N TRP A 120 7.12 2.94 16.59
CA TRP A 120 7.93 3.64 15.58
C TRP A 120 7.06 4.44 14.61
N ASP A 121 7.37 5.73 14.43
CA ASP A 121 6.64 6.61 13.51
C ASP A 121 7.03 6.33 12.05
N ARG A 122 6.16 5.62 11.32
CA ARG A 122 6.37 5.23 9.91
C ARG A 122 6.50 6.43 8.98
N LEU A 123 5.90 7.56 9.31
CA LEU A 123 6.00 8.81 8.55
C LEU A 123 7.14 9.73 9.01
N ASN A 124 7.99 9.25 9.93
CA ASN A 124 9.18 9.95 10.40
C ASN A 124 10.40 9.01 10.45
N GLY A 125 10.63 8.27 9.37
CA GLY A 125 11.80 7.38 9.24
C GLY A 125 11.86 6.26 10.27
N ASN A 126 10.72 5.80 10.77
CA ASN A 126 10.61 4.77 11.82
C ASN A 126 11.30 5.16 13.13
N GLN A 127 11.40 6.45 13.46
CA GLN A 127 11.94 6.89 14.74
C GLN A 127 11.04 6.40 15.89
N PRO A 128 11.61 5.89 17.00
CA PRO A 128 10.83 5.52 18.17
C PRO A 128 10.16 6.76 18.78
N PHE A 129 8.86 6.65 19.07
CA PHE A 129 8.09 7.70 19.73
C PHE A 129 7.68 7.37 21.17
N LEU A 130 8.00 6.16 21.64
CA LEU A 130 7.82 5.73 23.03
C LEU A 130 9.17 5.37 23.66
N ALA A 131 9.39 5.81 24.89
CA ALA A 131 10.60 5.48 25.65
C ALA A 131 10.68 3.97 25.94
N GLY A 132 11.90 3.44 25.95
CA GLY A 132 12.18 2.03 26.23
C GLY A 132 12.20 1.15 24.99
N PHE A 133 12.10 1.72 23.79
CA PHE A 133 12.26 1.03 22.52
C PHE A 133 13.46 1.59 21.75
N ASP A 134 14.28 0.69 21.21
CA ASP A 134 15.37 1.01 20.29
C ASP A 134 14.83 1.30 18.87
N ASP A 135 15.71 1.63 17.94
CA ASP A 135 15.38 1.81 16.53
C ASP A 135 14.67 0.57 15.97
N LYS A 136 13.73 0.79 15.04
CA LYS A 136 13.02 -0.31 14.39
C LYS A 136 14.01 -1.24 13.69
N PRO A 137 13.99 -2.56 13.97
CA PRO A 137 14.83 -3.50 13.26
C PRO A 137 14.55 -3.47 11.75
N ALA A 138 15.57 -3.25 10.92
CA ALA A 138 15.42 -3.17 9.46
C ALA A 138 14.78 -4.44 8.86
N GLY A 139 15.02 -5.60 9.46
CA GLY A 139 14.41 -6.88 9.07
C GLY A 139 13.09 -7.19 9.77
N ALA A 140 12.50 -6.24 10.51
CA ALA A 140 11.31 -6.45 11.32
C ALA A 140 11.37 -7.78 12.09
N GLN A 141 10.29 -8.57 12.14
CA GLN A 141 10.28 -9.89 12.77
C GLN A 141 10.54 -11.05 11.79
N PHE A 142 11.01 -10.75 10.58
CA PHE A 142 11.31 -11.78 9.57
C PHE A 142 12.61 -12.54 9.86
N TYR A 143 13.54 -11.93 10.59
CA TYR A 143 14.90 -12.46 10.86
C TYR A 143 15.19 -12.51 12.36
N PRO A 144 16.18 -13.33 12.79
CA PRO A 144 16.70 -13.23 14.15
C PRO A 144 17.29 -11.84 14.41
N GLU A 145 17.05 -11.27 15.57
CA GLU A 145 17.51 -9.94 15.96
C GLU A 145 19.04 -9.80 15.89
N ASP A 146 19.76 -10.87 16.24
CA ASP A 146 21.23 -10.93 16.25
C ASP A 146 21.85 -11.26 14.89
N MET A 147 21.04 -11.45 13.83
CA MET A 147 21.54 -11.83 12.51
C MET A 147 22.18 -10.62 11.80
N THR A 148 23.39 -10.81 11.29
CA THR A 148 24.05 -9.82 10.45
C THR A 148 23.79 -10.04 8.96
N ARG A 149 23.95 -8.98 8.16
CA ARG A 149 23.83 -9.07 6.70
C ARG A 149 24.87 -10.02 6.12
N GLU A 150 26.10 -9.99 6.64
CA GLU A 150 27.22 -10.83 6.22
C GLU A 150 26.97 -12.32 6.51
N GLU A 151 26.39 -12.62 7.68
CA GLU A 151 25.99 -13.98 8.04
C GLU A 151 24.94 -14.52 7.06
N PHE A 152 23.91 -13.73 6.78
CA PHE A 152 22.86 -14.11 5.82
C PHE A 152 23.43 -14.33 4.41
N GLU A 153 24.29 -13.45 3.93
CA GLU A 153 24.89 -13.60 2.60
C GLU A 153 25.83 -14.81 2.52
N ALA A 154 26.54 -15.11 3.58
CA ALA A 154 27.40 -16.30 3.67
C ALA A 154 26.63 -17.63 3.82
N TRP A 155 25.35 -17.56 4.22
CA TRP A 155 24.50 -18.74 4.37
C TRP A 155 24.19 -19.38 3.03
N SER A 156 24.58 -20.65 2.84
CA SER A 156 24.51 -21.36 1.56
C SER A 156 23.16 -22.04 1.27
N ASN A 157 22.07 -21.60 1.90
CA ASN A 157 20.73 -22.11 1.59
C ASN A 157 20.25 -21.49 0.26
N PRO A 158 19.86 -22.31 -0.77
CA PRO A 158 19.41 -21.81 -2.06
C PRO A 158 18.08 -21.02 -1.95
N ASP A 159 17.23 -21.37 -0.98
CA ASP A 159 15.92 -20.78 -0.76
C ASP A 159 15.95 -19.63 0.27
N LYS A 160 17.13 -19.15 0.67
CA LYS A 160 17.27 -18.13 1.72
C LYS A 160 16.51 -16.84 1.43
N ARG A 161 16.20 -16.54 0.15
CA ARG A 161 15.43 -15.37 -0.30
C ARG A 161 13.96 -15.70 -0.64
N ASN A 162 13.45 -16.87 -0.24
CA ASN A 162 12.04 -17.20 -0.44
C ASN A 162 11.15 -16.13 0.22
N PRO A 163 10.25 -15.45 -0.51
CA PRO A 163 9.45 -14.34 0.01
C PRO A 163 8.45 -14.75 1.09
N TYR A 164 8.06 -16.02 1.13
CA TYR A 164 7.00 -16.57 2.00
C TYR A 164 7.56 -17.39 3.16
N SER A 165 8.65 -16.92 3.76
CA SER A 165 9.28 -17.60 4.89
C SER A 165 9.90 -16.62 5.89
N VAL A 166 10.03 -17.03 7.15
CA VAL A 166 10.85 -16.35 8.15
C VAL A 166 12.17 -17.07 8.35
N VAL A 167 13.22 -16.34 8.69
CA VAL A 167 14.50 -16.91 9.13
C VAL A 167 14.47 -17.04 10.63
N ARG A 168 14.94 -18.16 11.15
CA ARG A 168 15.07 -18.42 12.59
C ARG A 168 16.45 -18.99 12.88
N ARG A 169 16.83 -19.01 14.16
CA ARG A 169 18.12 -19.55 14.63
C ARG A 169 17.87 -20.79 15.51
N LEU A 170 18.61 -21.86 15.23
CA LEU A 170 18.64 -23.03 16.10
C LEU A 170 19.49 -22.75 17.36
N GLU A 171 19.31 -23.54 18.41
CA GLU A 171 20.19 -23.48 19.59
C GLU A 171 21.68 -23.69 19.24
N SER A 172 21.97 -24.41 18.16
CA SER A 172 23.33 -24.56 17.61
C SER A 172 23.93 -23.29 17.00
N GLY A 173 23.14 -22.22 16.86
CA GLY A 173 23.51 -20.97 16.21
C GLY A 173 23.22 -20.93 14.71
N ASN A 174 22.89 -22.04 14.06
CA ASN A 174 22.65 -22.10 12.61
C ASN A 174 21.31 -21.47 12.22
N LEU A 175 21.29 -20.76 11.08
CA LEU A 175 20.07 -20.23 10.49
C LEU A 175 19.26 -21.34 9.81
N PHE A 176 17.92 -21.21 9.84
CA PHE A 176 17.01 -22.07 9.07
C PHE A 176 15.77 -21.28 8.64
N LEU A 177 15.14 -21.76 7.55
CA LEU A 177 13.88 -21.18 7.05
C LEU A 177 12.68 -21.89 7.68
N VAL A 178 11.67 -21.09 8.00
CA VAL A 178 10.34 -21.59 8.36
C VAL A 178 9.34 -20.98 7.38
N PRO A 179 8.70 -21.78 6.50
CA PRO A 179 7.66 -21.26 5.61
C PRO A 179 6.50 -20.64 6.41
N TYR A 180 5.87 -19.60 5.88
CA TYR A 180 4.72 -18.96 6.53
C TYR A 180 3.60 -19.96 6.84
N SER A 181 3.32 -20.91 5.94
CA SER A 181 2.36 -21.99 6.15
C SER A 181 2.67 -22.90 7.34
N THR A 182 3.89 -22.81 7.89
CA THR A 182 4.30 -23.52 9.12
C THR A 182 4.37 -22.55 10.30
N ALA A 183 4.96 -21.36 10.11
CA ALA A 183 5.15 -20.36 11.16
C ALA A 183 3.82 -19.81 11.70
N PHE A 184 2.82 -19.68 10.82
CA PHE A 184 1.49 -19.11 11.08
C PHE A 184 0.37 -20.08 10.76
N ARG A 185 0.61 -21.39 11.01
CA ARG A 185 -0.24 -22.46 10.52
C ARG A 185 -1.69 -22.37 11.00
N GLU A 186 -1.91 -22.05 12.26
CA GLU A 186 -3.24 -22.04 12.87
C GLU A 186 -4.09 -20.91 12.30
N GLU A 187 -3.53 -19.73 12.18
CA GLU A 187 -4.16 -18.55 11.64
C GLU A 187 -4.47 -18.73 10.14
N LEU A 188 -3.49 -19.21 9.37
CA LEU A 188 -3.68 -19.45 7.94
C LEU A 188 -4.70 -20.57 7.66
N MET A 189 -4.82 -21.55 8.54
CA MET A 189 -5.86 -22.57 8.45
C MET A 189 -7.25 -22.01 8.71
N GLN A 190 -7.40 -21.10 9.67
CA GLN A 190 -8.65 -20.38 9.92
C GLN A 190 -9.01 -19.46 8.74
N ALA A 191 -8.06 -18.67 8.24
CA ALA A 191 -8.23 -17.82 7.06
C ALA A 191 -8.65 -18.65 5.83
N SER A 192 -7.96 -19.77 5.57
CA SER A 192 -8.31 -20.71 4.49
C SER A 192 -9.74 -21.24 4.58
N LYS A 193 -10.23 -21.51 5.80
CA LYS A 193 -11.61 -21.95 6.02
C LYS A 193 -12.60 -20.83 5.67
N LEU A 194 -12.38 -19.61 6.17
CA LEU A 194 -13.24 -18.45 5.88
C LEU A 194 -13.32 -18.13 4.39
N LEU A 195 -12.18 -18.17 3.67
CA LEU A 195 -12.17 -17.97 2.23
C LEU A 195 -12.96 -19.05 1.47
N ARG A 196 -12.95 -20.30 1.92
CA ARG A 196 -13.77 -21.38 1.34
C ARG A 196 -15.25 -21.15 1.59
N GLU A 197 -15.64 -20.76 2.80
CA GLU A 197 -17.02 -20.40 3.14
C GLU A 197 -17.50 -19.21 2.30
N ALA A 198 -16.65 -18.17 2.14
CA ALA A 198 -16.94 -17.05 1.25
C ALA A 198 -17.07 -17.48 -0.22
N SER A 199 -16.28 -18.47 -0.68
CA SER A 199 -16.36 -18.96 -2.05
C SER A 199 -17.69 -19.64 -2.38
N ASP A 200 -18.36 -20.23 -1.38
CA ASP A 200 -19.67 -20.87 -1.55
C ASP A 200 -20.81 -19.86 -1.69
N LEU A 201 -20.57 -18.61 -1.30
CA LEU A 201 -21.51 -17.47 -1.42
C LEU A 201 -21.24 -16.60 -2.65
N ALA A 202 -20.11 -16.80 -3.33
CA ALA A 202 -19.74 -15.97 -4.47
C ALA A 202 -20.63 -16.22 -5.69
N GLU A 203 -21.22 -15.14 -6.24
CA GLU A 203 -22.09 -15.21 -7.42
C GLU A 203 -21.27 -15.35 -8.73
N SER A 204 -20.03 -14.83 -8.76
CA SER A 204 -19.08 -15.04 -9.85
C SER A 204 -18.31 -16.34 -9.67
N GLU A 205 -18.39 -17.24 -10.67
CA GLU A 205 -17.66 -18.52 -10.67
C GLU A 205 -16.13 -18.29 -10.67
N ALA A 206 -15.66 -17.28 -11.39
CA ALA A 206 -14.24 -16.91 -11.44
C ALA A 206 -13.76 -16.44 -10.06
N PHE A 207 -14.54 -15.61 -9.37
CA PHE A 207 -14.21 -15.15 -8.03
C PHE A 207 -14.24 -16.30 -7.02
N ALA A 208 -15.25 -17.18 -7.09
CA ALA A 208 -15.31 -18.39 -6.27
C ALA A 208 -14.08 -19.29 -6.48
N ALA A 209 -13.64 -19.46 -7.72
CA ALA A 209 -12.44 -20.25 -8.04
C ALA A 209 -11.18 -19.60 -7.45
N TYR A 210 -11.02 -18.30 -7.60
CA TYR A 210 -9.94 -17.53 -6.99
C TYR A 210 -9.89 -17.73 -5.48
N LEU A 211 -11.01 -17.53 -4.76
CA LEU A 211 -11.08 -17.69 -3.31
C LEU A 211 -10.65 -19.10 -2.85
N ARG A 212 -11.10 -20.15 -3.56
CA ARG A 212 -10.68 -21.54 -3.26
C ARG A 212 -9.19 -21.79 -3.49
N LEU A 213 -8.63 -21.24 -4.56
CA LEU A 213 -7.20 -21.35 -4.87
C LEU A 213 -6.37 -20.55 -3.87
N ARG A 214 -6.79 -19.33 -3.52
CA ARG A 214 -6.12 -18.49 -2.50
C ARG A 214 -6.13 -19.18 -1.13
N ALA A 215 -7.26 -19.79 -0.74
CA ALA A 215 -7.35 -20.59 0.47
C ALA A 215 -6.37 -21.78 0.48
N SER A 216 -6.10 -22.37 -0.68
CA SER A 216 -5.12 -23.45 -0.82
C SER A 216 -3.69 -22.94 -0.80
N ALA A 217 -3.44 -21.79 -1.43
CA ALA A 217 -2.15 -21.12 -1.50
C ALA A 217 -1.63 -20.73 -0.11
N LEU A 218 -2.48 -20.25 0.79
CA LEU A 218 -2.13 -19.97 2.19
C LEU A 218 -1.52 -21.19 2.89
N MET A 219 -1.99 -22.40 2.58
CA MET A 219 -1.55 -23.64 3.20
C MET A 219 -0.32 -24.26 2.52
N SER A 220 -0.13 -24.02 1.22
CA SER A 220 0.99 -24.55 0.45
C SER A 220 2.20 -23.62 0.43
N GLY A 221 1.97 -22.30 0.51
CA GLY A 221 2.97 -21.28 0.26
C GLY A 221 3.25 -21.04 -1.23
N ASP A 222 2.43 -21.58 -2.14
CA ASP A 222 2.50 -21.35 -3.58
C ASP A 222 1.26 -20.56 -4.02
N TYR A 223 1.49 -19.30 -4.41
CA TYR A 223 0.43 -18.33 -4.72
C TYR A 223 0.14 -18.20 -6.22
N ARG A 224 1.00 -18.73 -7.09
CA ARG A 224 0.94 -18.50 -8.53
C ARG A 224 -0.40 -18.89 -9.16
N GLU A 225 -0.93 -20.08 -8.87
CA GLU A 225 -2.23 -20.50 -9.42
C GLU A 225 -3.37 -19.58 -9.00
N SER A 226 -3.34 -19.10 -7.76
CA SER A 226 -4.35 -18.16 -7.26
C SER A 226 -4.19 -16.77 -7.88
N ASP A 227 -2.96 -16.31 -8.14
CA ASP A 227 -2.69 -15.05 -8.83
C ASP A 227 -3.16 -15.11 -10.28
N MET A 228 -2.90 -16.22 -10.97
CA MET A 228 -3.41 -16.47 -12.33
C MET A 228 -4.94 -16.45 -12.37
N ALA A 229 -5.61 -17.08 -11.39
CA ALA A 229 -7.06 -17.08 -11.30
C ALA A 229 -7.61 -15.68 -10.96
N TRP A 230 -6.94 -14.92 -10.11
CA TRP A 230 -7.31 -13.55 -9.81
C TRP A 230 -7.30 -12.65 -11.04
N MET A 231 -6.33 -12.83 -11.93
CA MET A 231 -6.26 -12.10 -13.20
C MET A 231 -7.44 -12.40 -14.14
N ASP A 232 -8.14 -13.50 -13.96
CA ASP A 232 -9.34 -13.86 -14.77
C ASP A 232 -10.67 -13.35 -14.16
N VAL A 233 -10.64 -12.80 -12.95
CA VAL A 233 -11.84 -12.26 -12.30
C VAL A 233 -12.23 -10.91 -12.91
N ARG A 234 -13.38 -10.84 -13.60
CA ARG A 234 -13.83 -9.64 -14.34
C ARG A 234 -15.25 -9.18 -13.99
N ASP A 235 -16.12 -10.12 -13.62
CA ASP A 235 -17.57 -9.96 -13.49
C ASP A 235 -18.06 -9.83 -12.04
N ASN A 236 -17.13 -9.73 -11.09
CA ASN A 236 -17.41 -9.61 -9.65
C ASN A 236 -17.75 -8.17 -9.24
N ASP A 237 -18.66 -8.01 -8.26
CA ASP A 237 -18.90 -6.77 -7.55
C ASP A 237 -17.93 -6.57 -6.38
N ILE A 238 -17.60 -7.66 -5.70
CA ILE A 238 -16.72 -7.68 -4.55
C ILE A 238 -15.37 -8.19 -4.98
N GLU A 239 -14.32 -7.45 -4.66
CA GLU A 239 -12.92 -7.79 -4.95
C GLU A 239 -12.18 -8.08 -3.65
N LEU A 240 -11.25 -9.00 -3.70
CA LEU A 240 -10.36 -9.33 -2.60
C LEU A 240 -8.91 -9.38 -3.06
N VAL A 241 -8.07 -8.55 -2.46
CA VAL A 241 -6.61 -8.69 -2.47
C VAL A 241 -6.23 -9.28 -1.11
N TYR A 242 -5.45 -10.37 -1.06
CA TYR A 242 -5.31 -11.11 0.20
C TYR A 242 -4.06 -11.99 0.23
N GLY A 243 -3.27 -11.85 1.27
CA GLY A 243 -2.11 -12.72 1.54
C GLY A 243 -0.83 -11.95 1.83
N PRO A 244 0.35 -12.60 1.75
CA PRO A 244 1.65 -11.96 1.84
C PRO A 244 2.02 -11.38 0.47
N ILE A 245 2.05 -10.04 0.33
CA ILE A 245 2.07 -9.38 -0.98
C ILE A 245 3.26 -8.45 -1.12
N GLU A 246 3.34 -7.37 -0.31
CA GLU A 246 4.37 -6.35 -0.44
C GLU A 246 5.58 -6.62 0.46
N SER A 247 6.76 -6.16 0.05
CA SER A 247 8.01 -6.40 0.77
C SER A 247 8.58 -5.17 1.47
N TYR A 248 7.81 -4.09 1.60
CA TYR A 248 8.27 -2.82 2.18
C TYR A 248 8.63 -2.91 3.66
N GLU A 249 8.01 -3.84 4.39
CA GLU A 249 8.31 -4.07 5.80
C GLU A 249 9.71 -4.71 6.01
N ASP A 250 10.20 -5.49 5.04
CA ASP A 250 11.57 -6.02 5.02
C ASP A 250 12.58 -4.97 4.49
N GLN A 251 12.94 -4.00 5.31
CA GLN A 251 13.93 -2.98 4.95
C GLN A 251 15.39 -3.50 4.97
N LEU A 252 15.60 -4.75 5.41
CA LEU A 252 16.94 -5.36 5.45
C LEU A 252 17.37 -5.88 4.08
N PHE A 253 16.50 -6.63 3.40
CA PHE A 253 16.81 -7.24 2.09
C PHE A 253 15.73 -6.97 1.03
N GLY A 254 14.54 -6.50 1.40
CA GLY A 254 13.42 -6.28 0.49
C GLY A 254 12.90 -7.58 -0.15
N THR A 255 12.97 -8.71 0.56
CA THR A 255 12.64 -10.02 -0.01
C THR A 255 11.46 -10.72 0.68
N ARG A 256 11.16 -10.37 1.95
CA ARG A 256 10.06 -10.96 2.71
C ARG A 256 8.80 -10.18 2.50
N THR A 257 7.72 -10.88 2.20
CA THR A 257 6.41 -10.25 2.00
C THR A 257 5.61 -10.20 3.29
N ALA A 258 4.92 -9.07 3.49
CA ALA A 258 4.05 -8.84 4.62
C ALA A 258 2.61 -9.26 4.31
N PHE A 259 1.88 -9.70 5.33
CA PHE A 259 0.46 -10.01 5.21
C PHE A 259 -0.36 -8.73 5.11
N GLU A 260 -1.27 -8.71 4.13
CA GLU A 260 -2.22 -7.63 3.94
C GLU A 260 -3.53 -8.12 3.32
N ALA A 261 -4.56 -7.31 3.43
CA ALA A 261 -5.80 -7.54 2.73
C ALA A 261 -6.54 -6.24 2.38
N PHE A 262 -7.24 -6.27 1.24
CA PHE A 262 -8.22 -5.27 0.85
C PHE A 262 -9.52 -5.98 0.49
N VAL A 263 -10.61 -5.62 1.15
CA VAL A 263 -11.97 -5.99 0.74
C VAL A 263 -12.57 -4.78 0.04
N LEU A 264 -12.96 -4.92 -1.22
CA LEU A 264 -13.32 -3.82 -2.09
C LEU A 264 -14.68 -4.05 -2.76
N LEU A 265 -15.41 -2.96 -3.02
CA LEU A 265 -16.63 -2.94 -3.82
C LEU A 265 -16.35 -2.22 -5.15
N LYS A 266 -16.64 -2.88 -6.28
CA LYS A 266 -16.36 -2.33 -7.61
C LYS A 266 -17.28 -1.17 -7.94
N ASP A 267 -16.71 -0.02 -8.31
CA ASP A 267 -17.43 1.09 -8.91
C ASP A 267 -17.64 0.82 -10.39
N ARG A 268 -18.84 0.34 -10.75
CA ARG A 268 -19.16 -0.05 -12.12
C ARG A 268 -19.19 1.14 -13.07
N GLU A 269 -19.62 2.31 -12.61
CA GLU A 269 -19.71 3.50 -13.46
C GLU A 269 -18.31 3.98 -13.88
N TRP A 270 -17.42 4.15 -12.91
CA TRP A 270 -16.04 4.52 -13.19
C TRP A 270 -15.28 3.44 -13.97
N SER A 271 -15.47 2.17 -13.63
CA SER A 271 -14.83 1.06 -14.34
C SER A 271 -15.23 1.00 -15.82
N GLN A 272 -16.49 1.25 -16.16
CA GLN A 272 -16.94 1.35 -17.57
C GLN A 272 -16.34 2.55 -18.31
N ARG A 273 -16.21 3.70 -17.66
CA ARG A 273 -15.51 4.86 -18.23
C ARG A 273 -14.07 4.52 -18.57
N LEU A 274 -13.37 3.81 -17.66
CA LEU A 274 -11.97 3.39 -17.83
C LEU A 274 -11.78 2.43 -18.99
N GLU A 275 -12.66 1.45 -19.15
CA GLU A 275 -12.64 0.52 -20.29
C GLU A 275 -12.76 1.27 -21.64
N LYS A 276 -13.60 2.31 -21.69
CA LYS A 276 -13.72 3.17 -22.87
C LYS A 276 -12.38 3.82 -23.23
N TYR A 277 -11.66 4.36 -22.24
CA TYR A 277 -10.38 5.06 -22.48
C TYR A 277 -9.27 4.11 -22.90
N ALA A 278 -9.27 2.87 -22.44
CA ALA A 278 -8.32 1.85 -22.92
C ALA A 278 -8.36 1.68 -24.46
N GLY A 279 -9.56 1.76 -25.04
CA GLY A 279 -9.73 1.72 -26.51
C GLY A 279 -9.16 2.94 -27.26
N LEU A 280 -8.94 4.07 -26.56
CA LEU A 280 -8.39 5.30 -27.13
C LEU A 280 -6.87 5.42 -27.02
N LEU A 281 -6.21 4.53 -26.26
CA LEU A 281 -4.76 4.59 -26.03
C LEU A 281 -3.91 4.73 -27.31
N PRO A 282 -4.18 4.01 -28.42
CA PRO A 282 -3.42 4.21 -29.65
C PRO A 282 -3.57 5.61 -30.26
N ALA A 283 -4.71 6.27 -30.07
CA ALA A 283 -4.91 7.65 -30.53
C ALA A 283 -4.18 8.65 -29.63
N LEU A 284 -4.27 8.46 -28.32
CA LEU A 284 -3.59 9.26 -27.31
C LEU A 284 -2.07 9.18 -27.44
N GLN A 285 -1.52 7.98 -27.70
CA GLN A 285 -0.09 7.77 -27.99
C GLN A 285 0.37 8.58 -29.22
N ARG A 286 -0.39 8.53 -30.31
CA ARG A 286 -0.05 9.32 -31.52
C ARG A 286 -0.12 10.83 -31.29
N GLY A 287 -0.98 11.27 -30.39
CA GLY A 287 -1.16 12.65 -30.01
C GLY A 287 -0.09 13.22 -29.06
N LEU A 288 0.82 12.40 -28.53
CA LEU A 288 1.86 12.88 -27.62
C LEU A 288 2.69 14.01 -28.22
N PRO A 289 3.03 15.07 -27.47
CA PRO A 289 3.66 16.30 -27.97
C PRO A 289 5.18 16.13 -28.15
N VAL A 290 5.58 15.09 -28.88
CA VAL A 290 6.98 14.73 -29.13
C VAL A 290 7.15 14.27 -30.58
N ALA A 291 8.38 14.25 -31.11
CA ALA A 291 8.66 13.75 -32.45
C ALA A 291 8.29 12.27 -32.60
N ASP A 292 7.89 11.86 -33.83
CA ASP A 292 7.30 10.54 -34.09
C ASP A 292 8.16 9.36 -33.62
N GLN A 293 9.48 9.50 -33.64
CA GLN A 293 10.40 8.45 -33.19
C GLN A 293 10.27 8.09 -31.70
N TYR A 294 9.78 9.02 -30.86
CA TYR A 294 9.60 8.83 -29.41
C TYR A 294 8.19 8.35 -29.03
N LYS A 295 7.31 8.14 -30.01
CA LYS A 295 5.94 7.66 -29.83
C LYS A 295 5.54 6.58 -30.85
N ALA A 296 6.54 5.94 -31.44
CA ALA A 296 6.34 4.93 -32.48
C ALA A 296 5.84 3.58 -31.94
N GLU A 297 6.01 3.32 -30.65
CA GLU A 297 5.53 2.10 -29.99
C GLU A 297 4.00 2.11 -29.88
N GLU A 298 3.39 0.93 -30.08
CA GLU A 298 1.95 0.78 -29.83
C GLU A 298 1.72 0.43 -28.36
N PRO A 299 0.90 1.21 -27.64
CA PRO A 299 0.55 0.89 -26.26
C PRO A 299 -0.27 -0.40 -26.21
N GLY A 300 -0.03 -1.22 -25.18
CA GLY A 300 -0.89 -2.38 -24.92
C GLY A 300 -2.32 -1.93 -24.61
N THR A 301 -3.30 -2.68 -25.10
CA THR A 301 -4.73 -2.42 -24.84
C THR A 301 -5.24 -3.13 -23.59
N ASP A 302 -4.38 -3.88 -22.89
CA ASP A 302 -4.76 -4.81 -21.82
C ASP A 302 -4.62 -4.21 -20.41
N ALA A 303 -4.71 -2.89 -20.27
CA ALA A 303 -4.70 -2.26 -18.98
C ALA A 303 -6.03 -2.55 -18.25
N ASP A 304 -6.03 -3.53 -17.34
CA ASP A 304 -7.16 -3.78 -16.44
C ASP A 304 -7.13 -2.75 -15.30
N LEU A 305 -7.71 -1.60 -15.57
CA LEU A 305 -7.84 -0.50 -14.63
C LEU A 305 -9.29 -0.39 -14.19
N ASN A 306 -9.54 -0.51 -12.88
CA ASN A 306 -10.87 -0.42 -12.31
C ASN A 306 -10.87 0.48 -11.06
N ALA A 307 -12.02 1.10 -10.79
CA ALA A 307 -12.26 1.87 -9.58
C ALA A 307 -13.06 1.04 -8.57
N TYR A 308 -12.73 1.21 -7.30
CA TYR A 308 -13.36 0.52 -6.19
C TYR A 308 -13.60 1.47 -5.01
N ASP A 309 -14.63 1.19 -4.25
CA ASP A 309 -14.76 1.67 -2.89
C ASP A 309 -14.22 0.62 -1.92
N ALA A 310 -13.30 1.00 -1.06
CA ALA A 310 -12.77 0.11 -0.05
C ALA A 310 -13.81 -0.13 1.06
N ILE A 311 -13.94 -1.39 1.46
CA ILE A 311 -14.78 -1.83 2.58
C ILE A 311 -13.91 -2.05 3.81
N TYR A 312 -12.71 -2.64 3.61
CA TYR A 312 -11.80 -2.99 4.71
C TYR A 312 -10.35 -3.04 4.23
N TYR A 313 -9.44 -2.58 5.08
CA TYR A 313 -7.98 -2.72 4.93
C TYR A 313 -7.42 -3.51 6.11
N ALA A 314 -6.43 -4.35 5.87
CA ALA A 314 -5.75 -5.08 6.94
C ALA A 314 -4.25 -5.20 6.70
N GLY A 315 -3.50 -5.30 7.78
CA GLY A 315 -2.08 -5.55 7.78
C GLY A 315 -1.28 -4.41 7.15
N ASP A 316 -0.28 -4.74 6.32
CA ASP A 316 0.62 -3.74 5.71
C ASP A 316 -0.15 -2.64 4.96
N ALA A 317 -1.23 -3.00 4.28
CA ALA A 317 -2.16 -2.08 3.62
C ALA A 317 -2.76 -1.01 4.55
N ASN A 318 -2.91 -1.32 5.85
CA ASN A 318 -3.45 -0.43 6.86
C ASN A 318 -2.36 0.33 7.64
N ALA A 319 -1.08 0.04 7.41
CA ALA A 319 0.04 0.61 8.16
C ALA A 319 0.40 2.03 7.71
N GLY A 320 0.48 2.97 8.66
CA GLY A 320 0.90 4.34 8.36
C GLY A 320 0.03 5.03 7.30
N ALA A 321 0.65 5.49 6.21
CA ALA A 321 -0.06 6.13 5.09
C ALA A 321 -0.97 5.15 4.36
N LYS A 322 -2.22 5.58 4.08
CA LYS A 322 -3.18 4.72 3.38
C LYS A 322 -2.91 4.66 1.89
N THR A 323 -2.84 3.44 1.37
CA THR A 323 -2.78 3.14 -0.07
C THR A 323 -4.03 3.65 -0.78
N ILE A 324 -3.86 4.28 -1.94
CA ILE A 324 -4.95 4.80 -2.79
C ILE A 324 -5.05 4.09 -4.14
N ALA A 325 -4.01 3.35 -4.51
CA ALA A 325 -3.94 2.57 -5.74
C ALA A 325 -3.14 1.29 -5.52
N ILE A 326 -3.50 0.24 -6.24
CA ILE A 326 -2.89 -1.09 -6.16
C ILE A 326 -2.54 -1.52 -7.57
N ASN A 327 -1.33 -2.06 -7.80
CA ASN A 327 -0.89 -2.61 -9.07
C ASN A 327 -0.28 -4.00 -8.83
N LEU A 328 -1.01 -5.05 -9.14
CA LEU A 328 -0.68 -6.44 -8.84
C LEU A 328 -0.98 -7.36 -10.03
N PRO A 329 -0.48 -8.61 -10.02
CA PRO A 329 0.37 -9.25 -9.00
C PRO A 329 1.84 -8.83 -9.12
N ASN A 330 2.64 -9.13 -8.07
CA ASN A 330 4.09 -8.90 -8.07
C ASN A 330 4.89 -10.05 -8.72
N ASP A 331 4.28 -11.20 -9.02
CA ASP A 331 4.93 -12.33 -9.70
C ASP A 331 5.19 -11.98 -11.18
N GLU A 332 6.48 -11.83 -11.53
CA GLU A 332 6.91 -11.49 -12.89
C GLU A 332 6.41 -12.48 -13.95
N THR A 333 6.24 -13.76 -13.59
CA THR A 333 5.76 -14.79 -14.53
C THR A 333 4.27 -14.60 -14.83
N VAL A 334 3.49 -14.24 -13.81
CA VAL A 334 2.07 -13.91 -13.97
C VAL A 334 1.93 -12.62 -14.79
N GLN A 335 2.75 -11.61 -14.50
CA GLN A 335 2.77 -10.36 -15.27
C GLN A 335 3.08 -10.59 -16.77
N LEU A 336 4.07 -11.42 -17.07
CA LEU A 336 4.42 -11.76 -18.46
C LEU A 336 3.32 -12.54 -19.19
N GLU A 337 2.55 -13.35 -18.48
CA GLU A 337 1.52 -14.21 -19.06
C GLU A 337 0.15 -13.53 -19.14
N LYS A 338 -0.20 -12.70 -18.16
CA LYS A 338 -1.55 -12.11 -18.01
C LYS A 338 -1.56 -10.58 -17.80
N GLY A 339 -0.41 -9.94 -17.72
CA GLY A 339 -0.33 -8.50 -17.41
C GLY A 339 -0.53 -8.19 -15.93
N THR A 340 -1.01 -6.99 -15.62
CA THR A 340 -1.29 -6.51 -14.27
C THR A 340 -2.71 -5.95 -14.17
N ARG A 341 -3.24 -5.93 -12.95
CA ARG A 341 -4.50 -5.26 -12.60
C ARG A 341 -4.20 -4.04 -11.73
N ARG A 342 -4.84 -2.92 -12.05
CA ARG A 342 -4.72 -1.65 -11.34
C ARG A 342 -6.06 -1.32 -10.71
N LEU A 343 -6.07 -1.14 -9.41
CA LEU A 343 -7.26 -0.88 -8.62
C LEU A 343 -7.12 0.49 -7.96
N GLN A 344 -8.03 1.41 -8.26
CA GLN A 344 -8.08 2.74 -7.69
C GLN A 344 -9.10 2.78 -6.55
N LEU A 345 -8.70 3.23 -5.36
CA LEU A 345 -9.52 3.19 -4.14
C LEU A 345 -10.21 4.54 -3.93
N LYS A 346 -11.36 4.72 -4.60
CA LYS A 346 -12.04 6.01 -4.79
C LYS A 346 -12.47 6.67 -3.48
N ASN A 347 -13.11 5.94 -2.56
CA ASN A 347 -13.57 6.52 -1.29
C ASN A 347 -12.41 6.92 -0.37
N THR A 348 -11.30 6.19 -0.38
CA THR A 348 -10.07 6.56 0.33
C THR A 348 -9.43 7.79 -0.29
N MET A 349 -9.40 7.88 -1.61
CA MET A 349 -8.97 9.08 -2.33
C MET A 349 -9.87 10.28 -2.00
N ARG A 350 -11.21 10.07 -1.94
CA ARG A 350 -12.17 11.09 -1.55
C ARG A 350 -11.89 11.63 -0.15
N ALA A 351 -11.61 10.76 0.80
CA ALA A 351 -11.26 11.17 2.16
C ALA A 351 -9.98 12.01 2.20
N LYS A 352 -8.94 11.60 1.46
CA LYS A 352 -7.69 12.39 1.36
C LYS A 352 -7.89 13.73 0.64
N PHE A 353 -8.76 13.75 -0.37
CA PHE A 353 -9.14 15.00 -1.04
C PHE A 353 -9.80 15.97 -0.06
N ASP A 354 -10.88 15.53 0.61
CA ASP A 354 -11.67 16.39 1.48
C ASP A 354 -10.92 16.89 2.71
N HIS A 355 -10.11 16.03 3.33
CA HIS A 355 -9.45 16.35 4.62
C HIS A 355 -8.01 16.84 4.50
N ILE A 356 -7.37 16.67 3.34
CA ILE A 356 -5.95 17.04 3.16
C ILE A 356 -5.77 17.99 2.00
N LEU A 357 -6.20 17.62 0.78
CA LEU A 357 -5.94 18.39 -0.42
C LEU A 357 -6.72 19.71 -0.42
N VAL A 358 -8.03 19.68 -0.12
CA VAL A 358 -8.85 20.91 -0.05
C VAL A 358 -8.31 21.88 0.99
N PRO A 359 -8.02 21.50 2.25
CA PRO A 359 -7.40 22.42 3.21
C PRO A 359 -6.03 22.96 2.78
N ILE A 360 -5.22 22.18 2.07
CA ILE A 360 -3.96 22.67 1.49
C ILE A 360 -4.24 23.70 0.40
N ALA A 361 -5.20 23.43 -0.49
CA ALA A 361 -5.59 24.35 -1.55
C ALA A 361 -6.17 25.66 -1.00
N ASP A 362 -7.01 25.59 0.04
CA ASP A 362 -7.52 26.78 0.74
C ASP A 362 -6.41 27.66 1.31
N LEU A 363 -5.29 27.07 1.69
CA LEU A 363 -4.14 27.77 2.25
C LEU A 363 -3.21 28.33 1.16
N LEU A 364 -2.93 27.54 0.11
CA LEU A 364 -1.84 27.78 -0.83
C LEU A 364 -2.30 28.20 -2.23
N ILE A 365 -3.54 27.94 -2.65
CA ILE A 365 -4.06 28.35 -3.96
C ILE A 365 -4.76 29.71 -3.84
N ASP A 366 -4.62 30.56 -4.84
CA ASP A 366 -5.28 31.86 -4.91
C ASP A 366 -6.80 31.73 -4.91
N GLU A 367 -7.49 32.56 -4.13
CA GLU A 367 -8.93 32.42 -3.83
C GLU A 367 -9.82 32.30 -5.08
N PRO A 368 -9.62 33.10 -6.15
CA PRO A 368 -10.41 32.97 -7.38
C PRO A 368 -10.27 31.62 -8.09
N GLN A 369 -9.16 30.91 -7.87
CA GLN A 369 -8.89 29.62 -8.53
C GLN A 369 -9.28 28.41 -7.68
N GLN A 370 -9.63 28.57 -6.40
CA GLN A 370 -10.04 27.47 -5.53
C GLN A 370 -11.29 26.74 -6.02
N GLN A 371 -12.16 27.41 -6.80
CA GLN A 371 -13.33 26.79 -7.43
C GLN A 371 -12.96 25.64 -8.38
N HIS A 372 -11.72 25.60 -8.87
CA HIS A 372 -11.18 24.57 -9.75
C HIS A 372 -10.60 23.36 -8.98
N ILE A 373 -10.63 23.38 -7.65
CA ILE A 373 -10.26 22.20 -6.84
C ILE A 373 -11.45 21.27 -6.76
N THR A 374 -11.42 20.22 -7.58
CA THR A 374 -12.53 19.26 -7.68
C THR A 374 -12.06 17.82 -7.44
N PHE A 375 -12.93 17.00 -6.85
CA PHE A 375 -12.61 15.59 -6.62
C PHE A 375 -12.47 14.82 -7.93
N ASP A 376 -13.34 15.14 -8.92
CA ASP A 376 -13.30 14.44 -10.21
C ASP A 376 -11.96 14.69 -10.93
N ALA A 377 -11.43 15.92 -10.84
CA ALA A 377 -10.09 16.23 -11.36
C ALA A 377 -8.99 15.50 -10.57
N PHE A 378 -9.06 15.48 -9.24
CA PHE A 378 -8.09 14.75 -8.42
C PHE A 378 -8.08 13.26 -8.73
N PHE A 379 -9.26 12.63 -8.78
CA PHE A 379 -9.40 11.21 -9.10
C PHE A 379 -8.92 10.90 -10.52
N ALA A 380 -9.32 11.71 -11.50
CA ALA A 380 -8.92 11.54 -12.89
C ALA A 380 -7.41 11.72 -13.09
N ASN A 381 -6.78 12.73 -12.45
CA ASN A 381 -5.34 12.96 -12.55
C ASN A 381 -4.54 11.73 -12.08
N VAL A 382 -4.92 11.13 -10.93
CA VAL A 382 -4.29 9.89 -10.44
C VAL A 382 -4.56 8.71 -11.37
N MET A 383 -5.79 8.59 -11.86
CA MET A 383 -6.17 7.51 -12.75
C MET A 383 -5.43 7.57 -14.09
N PHE A 384 -5.35 8.74 -14.70
CA PHE A 384 -4.63 8.90 -15.97
C PHE A 384 -3.10 8.84 -15.79
N HIS A 385 -2.56 9.13 -14.60
CA HIS A 385 -1.19 8.80 -14.26
C HIS A 385 -0.93 7.29 -14.45
N GLU A 386 -1.79 6.43 -13.89
CA GLU A 386 -1.65 4.97 -14.03
C GLU A 386 -1.77 4.51 -15.50
N VAL A 387 -2.68 5.13 -16.25
CA VAL A 387 -2.81 4.85 -17.69
C VAL A 387 -1.56 5.27 -18.45
N ALA A 388 -0.99 6.44 -18.11
CA ALA A 388 0.17 7.03 -18.78
C ALA A 388 1.47 6.22 -18.60
N HIS A 389 1.56 5.34 -17.59
CA HIS A 389 2.64 4.34 -17.52
C HIS A 389 2.68 3.42 -18.76
N GLY A 390 1.53 3.19 -19.38
CA GLY A 390 1.42 2.41 -20.61
C GLY A 390 1.83 3.15 -21.89
N LEU A 391 1.98 4.48 -21.83
CA LEU A 391 2.28 5.33 -22.97
C LEU A 391 3.77 5.72 -23.02
N GLY A 392 4.14 6.36 -24.14
CA GLY A 392 5.51 6.81 -24.40
C GLY A 392 6.36 5.71 -25.03
N ILE A 393 7.63 5.66 -24.67
CA ILE A 393 8.64 4.76 -25.23
C ILE A 393 9.20 3.84 -24.13
N LYS A 394 9.40 2.56 -24.44
CA LYS A 394 9.95 1.54 -23.54
C LYS A 394 11.38 1.15 -23.88
N PHE A 395 11.76 1.34 -25.13
CA PHE A 395 13.11 1.10 -25.62
C PHE A 395 13.70 2.40 -26.17
N THR A 396 15.02 2.55 -26.09
CA THR A 396 15.73 3.67 -26.71
C THR A 396 15.46 3.72 -28.21
N VAL A 397 15.48 4.91 -28.83
CA VAL A 397 15.14 5.09 -30.26
C VAL A 397 16.01 4.23 -31.18
N ASP A 398 17.25 3.94 -30.80
CA ASP A 398 18.13 3.02 -31.51
C ASP A 398 17.76 1.53 -31.32
N GLY A 399 16.89 1.22 -30.36
CA GLY A 399 16.43 -0.14 -30.05
C GLY A 399 17.46 -1.02 -29.36
N GLU A 400 18.57 -0.45 -28.88
CA GLU A 400 19.66 -1.25 -28.29
C GLU A 400 19.41 -1.64 -26.84
N GLN A 401 18.65 -0.83 -26.06
CA GLN A 401 18.40 -1.03 -24.64
C GLN A 401 16.94 -0.71 -24.28
N SER A 402 16.46 -1.28 -23.18
CA SER A 402 15.26 -0.73 -22.54
C SER A 402 15.59 0.62 -21.90
N VAL A 403 14.59 1.51 -21.82
CA VAL A 403 14.73 2.81 -21.11
C VAL A 403 15.21 2.59 -19.66
N ARG A 404 14.74 1.51 -19.02
CA ARG A 404 15.12 1.15 -17.65
C ARG A 404 16.63 0.83 -17.54
N GLU A 405 17.18 0.08 -18.47
CA GLU A 405 18.61 -0.23 -18.51
C GLU A 405 19.44 1.01 -18.81
N ALA A 406 18.98 1.83 -19.77
CA ALA A 406 19.70 3.04 -20.18
C ALA A 406 19.76 4.11 -19.09
N LEU A 407 18.66 4.34 -18.36
CA LEU A 407 18.58 5.39 -17.33
C LEU A 407 18.92 4.92 -15.91
N ALA A 408 19.00 3.61 -15.67
CA ALA A 408 19.39 2.98 -14.41
C ALA A 408 18.63 3.58 -13.19
N GLU A 409 19.34 4.10 -12.18
CA GLU A 409 18.74 4.69 -10.96
C GLU A 409 17.92 5.97 -11.20
N HIS A 410 18.06 6.61 -12.35
CA HIS A 410 17.27 7.79 -12.74
C HIS A 410 15.87 7.42 -13.27
N GLN A 411 15.70 6.18 -13.73
CA GLN A 411 14.50 5.72 -14.42
C GLN A 411 13.23 5.95 -13.62
N SER A 412 13.20 5.58 -12.34
CA SER A 412 11.97 5.65 -11.54
C SER A 412 11.43 7.08 -11.43
N ALA A 413 12.29 8.08 -11.18
CA ALA A 413 11.84 9.48 -11.06
C ALA A 413 11.35 10.05 -12.40
N ILE A 414 12.00 9.68 -13.51
CA ILE A 414 11.59 10.10 -14.86
C ILE A 414 10.27 9.42 -15.26
N GLU A 415 10.09 8.15 -14.92
CA GLU A 415 8.85 7.40 -15.23
C GLU A 415 7.65 7.97 -14.50
N GLU A 416 7.79 8.25 -13.18
CA GLU A 416 6.73 8.89 -12.40
C GLU A 416 6.40 10.29 -12.93
N GLY A 417 7.42 11.08 -13.26
CA GLY A 417 7.23 12.40 -13.88
C GLY A 417 6.54 12.32 -15.24
N LYS A 418 6.93 11.33 -16.08
CA LYS A 418 6.26 11.08 -17.36
C LYS A 418 4.79 10.70 -17.14
N ALA A 419 4.50 9.81 -16.19
CA ALA A 419 3.13 9.37 -15.91
C ALA A 419 2.24 10.54 -15.46
N ASP A 420 2.70 11.37 -14.53
CA ASP A 420 1.99 12.55 -14.07
C ASP A 420 1.66 13.53 -15.22
N ILE A 421 2.67 13.86 -16.02
CA ILE A 421 2.54 14.92 -17.04
C ILE A 421 1.81 14.42 -18.29
N LEU A 422 2.06 13.19 -18.73
CA LEU A 422 1.28 12.60 -19.82
C LEU A 422 -0.18 12.36 -19.40
N GLY A 423 -0.46 12.07 -18.14
CA GLY A 423 -1.81 11.98 -17.61
C GLY A 423 -2.59 13.28 -17.83
N LEU A 424 -2.00 14.43 -17.50
CA LEU A 424 -2.58 15.75 -17.76
C LEU A 424 -2.75 16.04 -19.26
N HIS A 425 -1.73 15.74 -20.05
CA HIS A 425 -1.80 15.93 -21.51
C HIS A 425 -2.93 15.09 -22.13
N MET A 426 -3.08 13.82 -21.70
CA MET A 426 -4.15 12.93 -22.16
C MET A 426 -5.53 13.48 -21.86
N ILE A 427 -5.74 14.05 -20.67
CA ILE A 427 -7.02 14.68 -20.30
C ILE A 427 -7.34 15.82 -21.28
N GLY A 428 -6.35 16.67 -21.58
CA GLY A 428 -6.51 17.72 -22.61
C GLY A 428 -6.93 17.17 -23.97
N GLN A 429 -6.28 16.10 -24.45
CA GLN A 429 -6.64 15.43 -25.70
C GLN A 429 -8.06 14.85 -25.66
N LEU A 430 -8.47 14.22 -24.54
CA LEU A 430 -9.80 13.64 -24.39
C LEU A 430 -10.88 14.71 -24.38
N ILE A 431 -10.64 15.88 -23.80
CA ILE A 431 -11.54 17.04 -23.86
C ILE A 431 -11.66 17.53 -25.31
N GLU A 432 -10.56 17.70 -26.02
CA GLU A 432 -10.55 18.09 -27.45
C GLU A 432 -11.30 17.08 -28.33
N MET A 433 -11.18 15.78 -28.04
CA MET A 433 -11.88 14.71 -28.71
C MET A 433 -13.37 14.60 -28.31
N GLN A 434 -13.84 15.37 -27.34
CA GLN A 434 -15.18 15.30 -26.74
C GLN A 434 -15.48 13.93 -26.09
N GLU A 435 -14.45 13.30 -25.55
CA GLU A 435 -14.53 12.00 -24.86
C GLU A 435 -14.48 12.15 -23.34
N TRP A 436 -14.13 13.36 -22.84
CA TRP A 436 -14.14 13.73 -21.43
C TRP A 436 -14.96 15.01 -21.22
N ASP A 437 -15.93 14.92 -20.30
CA ASP A 437 -16.75 16.05 -19.88
C ASP A 437 -16.12 16.71 -18.65
N GLY A 438 -15.51 17.88 -18.81
CA GLY A 438 -14.89 18.60 -17.71
C GLY A 438 -14.14 19.85 -18.17
N ASP A 439 -13.72 20.65 -17.22
CA ASP A 439 -12.88 21.83 -17.46
C ASP A 439 -11.41 21.45 -17.24
N LEU A 440 -10.56 21.65 -18.25
CA LEU A 440 -9.12 21.38 -18.13
C LEU A 440 -8.47 22.19 -16.99
N TYR A 441 -9.03 23.35 -16.67
CA TYR A 441 -8.55 24.18 -15.57
C TYR A 441 -8.71 23.51 -14.21
N ASP A 442 -9.77 22.71 -14.01
CA ASP A 442 -9.95 21.91 -12.79
C ASP A 442 -8.78 20.94 -12.61
N HIS A 443 -8.35 20.29 -13.69
CA HIS A 443 -7.24 19.34 -13.66
C HIS A 443 -5.91 20.02 -13.37
N HIS A 444 -5.65 21.20 -13.95
CA HIS A 444 -4.41 21.94 -13.76
C HIS A 444 -4.27 22.48 -12.33
N VAL A 445 -5.33 23.13 -11.80
CA VAL A 445 -5.29 23.69 -10.43
C VAL A 445 -5.23 22.58 -9.38
N THR A 446 -6.04 21.52 -9.57
CA THR A 446 -6.03 20.37 -8.68
C THR A 446 -4.69 19.62 -8.70
N PHE A 447 -4.02 19.55 -9.86
CA PHE A 447 -2.69 18.95 -9.97
C PHE A 447 -1.64 19.74 -9.17
N LEU A 448 -1.61 21.08 -9.29
CA LEU A 448 -0.70 21.90 -8.49
C LEU A 448 -0.92 21.72 -6.99
N ALA A 449 -2.20 21.70 -6.53
CA ALA A 449 -2.53 21.41 -5.15
C ALA A 449 -2.11 19.98 -4.74
N GLY A 450 -2.19 19.01 -5.66
CA GLY A 450 -1.71 17.64 -5.52
C GLY A 450 -0.21 17.56 -5.26
N ILE A 451 0.60 18.39 -5.96
CA ILE A 451 2.04 18.50 -5.70
C ILE A 451 2.28 18.91 -4.24
N PHE A 452 1.63 19.96 -3.74
CA PHE A 452 1.79 20.40 -2.35
C PHE A 452 1.47 19.31 -1.34
N ARG A 453 0.40 18.54 -1.58
CA ARG A 453 0.06 17.39 -0.76
C ARG A 453 1.15 16.31 -0.77
N SER A 454 1.64 15.96 -1.96
CA SER A 454 2.58 14.86 -2.17
C SER A 454 3.93 15.12 -1.51
N VAL A 455 4.49 16.33 -1.70
CA VAL A 455 5.84 16.64 -1.24
C VAL A 455 5.96 17.01 0.25
N ARG A 456 4.84 17.03 0.99
CA ARG A 456 4.87 17.17 2.46
C ARG A 456 5.63 16.04 3.16
N PHE A 457 5.77 14.89 2.51
CA PHE A 457 6.54 13.74 2.99
C PHE A 457 8.02 13.78 2.57
N GLY A 458 8.45 14.88 1.97
CA GLY A 458 9.77 15.05 1.39
C GLY A 458 9.83 14.69 -0.10
N ALA A 459 10.92 15.09 -0.74
CA ALA A 459 11.12 14.93 -2.19
C ALA A 459 12.15 13.85 -2.55
N SER A 460 12.48 12.93 -1.64
CA SER A 460 13.53 11.93 -1.87
C SER A 460 13.05 10.69 -2.66
N SER A 461 11.76 10.37 -2.59
CA SER A 461 11.15 9.27 -3.34
C SER A 461 11.07 9.57 -4.84
N ALA A 462 10.80 8.55 -5.67
CA ALA A 462 10.58 8.73 -7.10
C ALA A 462 9.46 9.73 -7.40
N HIS A 463 8.29 9.57 -6.77
CA HIS A 463 7.17 10.51 -6.87
C HIS A 463 7.53 11.91 -6.34
N GLY A 464 8.26 12.00 -5.21
CA GLY A 464 8.69 13.29 -4.67
C GLY A 464 9.60 14.05 -5.63
N LYS A 465 10.56 13.36 -6.26
CA LYS A 465 11.43 13.93 -7.30
C LYS A 465 10.64 14.35 -8.54
N ALA A 466 9.70 13.52 -9.00
CA ALA A 466 8.83 13.80 -10.14
C ALA A 466 7.99 15.06 -9.90
N ASN A 467 7.39 15.18 -8.72
CA ASN A 467 6.62 16.36 -8.32
C ASN A 467 7.49 17.63 -8.27
N MET A 468 8.74 17.53 -7.79
CA MET A 468 9.66 18.67 -7.80
C MET A 468 10.09 19.05 -9.21
N VAL A 469 10.32 18.07 -10.09
CA VAL A 469 10.59 18.33 -11.52
C VAL A 469 9.43 19.11 -12.13
N ALA A 470 8.18 18.67 -11.94
CA ALA A 470 7.00 19.36 -12.46
C ALA A 470 6.89 20.78 -11.88
N PHE A 471 7.02 20.93 -10.55
CA PHE A 471 6.92 22.23 -9.88
C PHE A 471 7.96 23.23 -10.41
N ASN A 472 9.24 22.85 -10.42
CA ASN A 472 10.33 23.75 -10.82
C ASN A 472 10.29 24.06 -12.33
N TRP A 473 9.93 23.07 -13.16
CA TRP A 473 9.74 23.28 -14.59
C TRP A 473 8.61 24.28 -14.88
N PHE A 474 7.45 24.08 -14.26
CA PHE A 474 6.29 24.94 -14.43
C PHE A 474 6.54 26.35 -13.92
N LEU A 475 7.26 26.50 -12.81
CA LEU A 475 7.68 27.81 -12.29
C LEU A 475 8.62 28.52 -13.29
N GLU A 476 9.61 27.83 -13.86
CA GLU A 476 10.53 28.38 -14.85
C GLU A 476 9.82 28.79 -16.14
N GLN A 477 8.80 28.04 -16.56
CA GLN A 477 7.99 28.36 -17.74
C GLN A 477 6.92 29.45 -17.47
N GLY A 478 6.81 29.96 -16.25
CA GLY A 478 5.78 30.94 -15.88
C GLY A 478 4.36 30.38 -15.89
N ALA A 479 4.21 29.05 -15.75
CA ALA A 479 2.93 28.38 -15.71
C ALA A 479 2.11 28.72 -14.45
N PHE A 480 2.78 29.12 -13.39
CA PHE A 480 2.18 29.67 -12.18
C PHE A 480 3.11 30.71 -11.54
N GLU A 481 2.53 31.54 -10.72
CA GLU A 481 3.26 32.51 -9.91
C GLU A 481 2.87 32.42 -8.43
N ARG A 482 3.77 32.83 -7.55
CA ARG A 482 3.54 32.96 -6.12
C ARG A 482 3.39 34.42 -5.74
N ASN A 483 2.29 34.78 -5.12
CA ASN A 483 2.08 36.08 -4.56
C ASN A 483 2.91 36.26 -3.27
N GLU A 484 3.86 37.21 -3.28
CA GLU A 484 4.78 37.42 -2.16
C GLU A 484 4.11 37.93 -0.87
N GLU A 485 2.96 38.62 -0.98
CA GLU A 485 2.23 39.14 0.18
C GLU A 485 1.39 38.06 0.88
N THR A 486 0.74 37.17 0.09
CA THR A 486 -0.18 36.17 0.61
C THR A 486 0.48 34.78 0.75
N GLY A 487 1.56 34.54 0.01
CA GLY A 487 2.16 33.21 -0.13
C GLY A 487 1.26 32.20 -0.81
N ARG A 488 0.34 32.67 -1.67
CA ARG A 488 -0.56 31.83 -2.47
C ARG A 488 -0.06 31.74 -3.89
N TYR A 489 -0.43 30.64 -4.57
CA TYR A 489 -0.04 30.34 -5.93
C TYR A 489 -1.24 30.50 -6.87
N SER A 490 -1.01 31.11 -8.03
CA SER A 490 -2.00 31.25 -9.10
C SER A 490 -1.44 30.75 -10.42
N ILE A 491 -2.27 30.01 -11.16
CA ILE A 491 -1.92 29.40 -12.46
C ILE A 491 -2.25 30.38 -13.59
N ASP A 492 -1.31 30.56 -14.53
CA ASP A 492 -1.61 31.02 -15.87
C ASP A 492 -1.99 29.79 -16.73
N PHE A 493 -3.25 29.71 -17.12
CA PHE A 493 -3.80 28.52 -17.76
C PHE A 493 -3.20 28.22 -19.16
N GLU A 494 -2.87 29.28 -19.93
CA GLU A 494 -2.26 29.13 -21.26
C GLU A 494 -0.81 28.67 -21.13
N ALA A 495 -0.06 29.32 -20.25
CA ALA A 495 1.32 28.95 -19.96
C ALA A 495 1.41 27.54 -19.34
N PHE A 496 0.45 27.15 -18.48
CA PHE A 496 0.44 25.83 -17.84
C PHE A 496 0.26 24.72 -18.86
N GLY A 497 -0.70 24.83 -19.78
CA GLY A 497 -0.89 23.87 -20.88
C GLY A 497 0.38 23.73 -21.75
N SER A 498 1.00 24.86 -22.09
CA SER A 498 2.27 24.88 -22.85
C SER A 498 3.42 24.22 -22.07
N ALA A 499 3.45 24.39 -20.75
CA ALA A 499 4.46 23.77 -19.87
C ALA A 499 4.25 22.26 -19.76
N VAL A 500 3.00 21.78 -19.71
CA VAL A 500 2.66 20.35 -19.77
C VAL A 500 3.21 19.72 -21.05
N ASP A 501 2.97 20.33 -22.21
CA ASP A 501 3.46 19.83 -23.50
C ASP A 501 5.00 19.83 -23.56
N SER A 502 5.63 20.91 -23.11
CA SER A 502 7.09 21.04 -23.14
C SER A 502 7.78 20.06 -22.19
N LEU A 503 7.21 19.79 -21.00
CA LEU A 503 7.75 18.82 -20.06
C LEU A 503 7.53 17.40 -20.56
N SER A 504 6.34 17.09 -21.13
CA SER A 504 6.07 15.82 -21.83
C SER A 504 7.12 15.51 -22.88
N ASN A 505 7.40 16.50 -23.74
CA ASN A 505 8.44 16.39 -24.78
C ASN A 505 9.82 16.09 -24.17
N ARG A 506 10.19 16.84 -23.11
CA ARG A 506 11.50 16.69 -22.47
C ARG A 506 11.68 15.30 -21.85
N LEU A 507 10.69 14.81 -21.10
CA LEU A 507 10.76 13.51 -20.42
C LEU A 507 10.82 12.35 -21.43
N LEU A 508 9.97 12.38 -22.46
CA LEU A 508 9.99 11.37 -23.52
C LEU A 508 11.29 11.38 -24.35
N THR A 509 11.88 12.54 -24.57
CA THR A 509 13.17 12.65 -25.26
C THR A 509 14.29 12.05 -24.40
N LEU A 510 14.33 12.36 -23.08
CA LEU A 510 15.32 11.76 -22.19
C LEU A 510 15.22 10.24 -22.13
N GLN A 511 14.00 9.70 -22.11
CA GLN A 511 13.76 8.26 -22.14
C GLN A 511 14.20 7.65 -23.47
N GLY A 512 13.78 8.24 -24.58
CA GLY A 512 14.06 7.70 -25.91
C GLY A 512 15.51 7.81 -26.35
N ASP A 513 16.22 8.87 -25.94
CA ASP A 513 17.65 8.99 -26.19
C ASP A 513 18.49 8.08 -25.27
N GLY A 514 17.93 7.65 -24.13
CA GLY A 514 18.65 6.82 -23.16
C GLY A 514 19.88 7.54 -22.56
N ASP A 515 19.88 8.89 -22.57
CA ASP A 515 21.03 9.69 -22.13
C ASP A 515 21.07 9.78 -20.60
N TYR A 516 21.78 8.86 -19.99
CA TYR A 516 21.99 8.80 -18.53
C TYR A 516 22.55 10.12 -17.96
N ALA A 517 23.57 10.71 -18.62
CA ALA A 517 24.23 11.90 -18.12
C ALA A 517 23.31 13.14 -18.21
N ALA A 518 22.61 13.32 -19.32
CA ALA A 518 21.64 14.40 -19.49
C ALA A 518 20.46 14.24 -18.51
N THR A 519 20.02 13.00 -18.25
CA THR A 519 18.96 12.70 -17.30
C THR A 519 19.39 13.02 -15.86
N GLY A 520 20.61 12.62 -15.47
CA GLY A 520 21.18 12.97 -14.16
C GLY A 520 21.26 14.49 -13.95
N ALA A 521 21.77 15.23 -14.93
CA ALA A 521 21.84 16.69 -14.88
C ALA A 521 20.46 17.36 -14.81
N PHE A 522 19.47 16.82 -15.51
CA PHE A 522 18.08 17.29 -15.47
C PHE A 522 17.46 17.10 -14.08
N LEU A 523 17.62 15.93 -13.46
CA LEU A 523 17.14 15.67 -12.09
C LEU A 523 17.90 16.52 -11.06
N GLU A 524 19.19 16.72 -11.22
CA GLU A 524 19.98 17.60 -10.33
C GLU A 524 19.45 19.05 -10.38
N GLN A 525 19.04 19.53 -11.55
CA GLN A 525 18.51 20.87 -11.74
C GLN A 525 17.08 21.03 -11.20
N TYR A 526 16.18 20.07 -11.49
CA TYR A 526 14.74 20.26 -11.28
C TYR A 526 14.15 19.45 -10.11
N ALA A 527 14.81 18.42 -9.61
CA ALA A 527 14.24 17.57 -8.53
C ALA A 527 14.57 18.09 -7.11
N GLN A 528 14.88 19.37 -6.96
CA GLN A 528 15.21 19.98 -5.68
C GLN A 528 14.01 20.72 -5.09
N MET A 529 13.83 20.62 -3.77
CA MET A 529 12.81 21.38 -3.04
C MET A 529 13.25 22.84 -2.89
N PRO A 530 12.51 23.82 -3.44
CA PRO A 530 12.83 25.24 -3.21
C PRO A 530 12.56 25.60 -1.74
N GLU A 531 13.44 26.41 -1.15
CA GLU A 531 13.30 26.89 0.24
C GLU A 531 11.96 27.58 0.50
N VAL A 532 11.47 28.38 -0.46
CA VAL A 532 10.18 29.06 -0.34
C VAL A 532 9.00 28.07 -0.29
N LEU A 533 9.06 26.99 -1.05
CA LEU A 533 8.04 25.94 -1.00
C LEU A 533 8.09 25.19 0.34
N GLU A 534 9.27 24.87 0.84
CA GLU A 534 9.43 24.23 2.15
C GLU A 534 8.80 25.07 3.28
N GLN A 535 9.01 26.42 3.23
CA GLN A 535 8.37 27.35 4.18
C GLN A 535 6.84 27.37 4.04
N ASP A 536 6.30 27.36 2.81
CA ASP A 536 4.85 27.31 2.59
C ASP A 536 4.22 25.99 3.04
N LEU A 537 4.91 24.86 2.84
CA LEU A 537 4.47 23.56 3.33
C LEU A 537 4.48 23.49 4.87
N ALA A 538 5.45 24.15 5.52
CA ALA A 538 5.47 24.25 6.98
C ALA A 538 4.23 24.98 7.53
N ARG A 539 3.65 25.95 6.79
CA ARG A 539 2.39 26.61 7.14
C ARG A 539 1.22 25.63 7.21
N ALA A 540 1.19 24.63 6.32
CA ALA A 540 0.16 23.59 6.35
C ALA A 540 0.22 22.74 7.63
N GLY A 541 1.43 22.44 8.11
CA GLY A 541 1.62 21.80 9.42
C GLY A 541 1.14 22.68 10.57
N GLN A 542 1.53 23.97 10.57
CA GLN A 542 1.10 24.93 11.59
C GLN A 542 -0.42 25.18 11.61
N ALA A 543 -1.08 25.06 10.46
CA ALA A 543 -2.53 25.12 10.34
C ALA A 543 -3.26 23.84 10.81
N GLY A 544 -2.53 22.83 11.27
CA GLY A 544 -3.09 21.55 11.73
C GLY A 544 -3.68 20.70 10.63
N ILE A 545 -3.29 20.92 9.36
CA ILE A 545 -3.76 20.10 8.23
C ILE A 545 -3.16 18.69 8.37
N PRO A 546 -3.98 17.62 8.37
CA PRO A 546 -3.51 16.26 8.56
C PRO A 546 -2.48 15.86 7.50
N VAL A 547 -1.59 14.96 7.85
CA VAL A 547 -0.61 14.38 6.92
C VAL A 547 -1.25 13.24 6.14
N ASP A 548 -2.00 12.37 6.82
CA ASP A 548 -2.76 11.28 6.20
C ASP A 548 -4.08 11.01 6.97
N ILE A 549 -4.76 9.93 6.62
CA ILE A 549 -6.02 9.50 7.25
C ILE A 549 -5.81 8.22 8.04
N ARG A 550 -6.64 8.02 9.07
CA ARG A 550 -6.78 6.78 9.81
C ARG A 550 -8.19 6.24 9.62
N LEU A 551 -8.30 5.00 9.18
CA LEU A 551 -9.59 4.39 8.90
C LEU A 551 -10.24 3.88 10.20
N ILE A 552 -11.51 4.24 10.41
CA ILE A 552 -12.42 3.63 11.36
C ILE A 552 -13.28 2.69 10.53
N GLN A 553 -13.12 1.38 10.72
CA GLN A 553 -13.64 0.35 9.84
C GLN A 553 -14.13 -0.88 10.62
N GLY A 554 -14.65 -1.87 9.94
CA GLY A 554 -15.17 -3.12 10.50
C GLY A 554 -16.65 -3.31 10.20
N LYS A 555 -17.17 -4.50 10.50
CA LYS A 555 -18.57 -4.90 10.18
C LYS A 555 -19.59 -3.90 10.68
N GLY A 556 -19.48 -3.47 11.94
CA GLY A 556 -20.43 -2.50 12.52
C GLY A 556 -20.41 -1.13 11.83
N VAL A 557 -19.24 -0.69 11.31
CA VAL A 557 -19.10 0.56 10.54
C VAL A 557 -19.68 0.39 9.13
N ALA A 558 -19.44 -0.76 8.51
CA ALA A 558 -19.98 -1.11 7.20
C ALA A 558 -21.49 -1.40 7.21
N GLY A 559 -22.11 -1.57 8.39
CA GLY A 559 -23.53 -1.85 8.53
C GLY A 559 -23.91 -3.33 8.33
N LEU A 560 -22.99 -4.25 8.61
CA LEU A 560 -23.13 -5.71 8.52
C LEU A 560 -23.42 -6.35 9.87
#